data_4b7cd2a40f0fedee211cdcdb79dd58f3
#
_entry.id   4b7cd2a40f0fedee211cdcdb79dd58f3
#
_cell.length_a   1.000
_cell.length_b   1.000
_cell.length_c   1.000
_cell.angle_alpha   90.00
_cell.angle_beta   90.00
_cell.angle_gamma   90.00
#
_symmetry.space_group_name_H-M   'P 1'
#
loop_
_entity.id
_entity.type
_entity.pdbx_description
1 polymer ?
#
loop_
_entity_poly.entity_id
_entity_poly.type
_entity_poly.pdbx_seq_one_letter_code
_entity_poly.pdbx_strand_id
1 'polypeptide(L)'
;MTLHTGKYWMGHPNQVGFTDDMGPTGRHGGKALSIGRKSMKPIYDFIDKAQQQEKPFFVWYAPFLPHTPHNPPDRLLRKYAEVKNPGNAKYLAMIEWLDETCGELMSQLKKKGVADNTLVLYLADNGWNEYGKAHPYENGVRTPVIAHWPGKIKPRKDEHQLVSNIDVVPTILTAAGVKPPPSLPGVNLLNQQAVAQRETLFLSNFAHNMVSATEPEKSLWTQSCITGKWKLVAWIKNPPKIKPWGGGHRKKTGADLELFDLHADPHETKNLAQAHPEVVQDLLTRINGWWKVD
;
A
#
# COMPACT_ATOMS: atom_id res chain seq x y z
N MET A 1 -9.62 21.55 -2.64
CA MET A 1 -10.21 21.09 -1.35
C MET A 1 -9.76 19.67 -1.07
N THR A 2 -9.60 19.25 0.20
CA THR A 2 -9.06 17.94 0.57
C THR A 2 -9.92 17.30 1.64
N LEU A 3 -10.33 16.03 1.45
CA LEU A 3 -11.14 15.27 2.40
C LEU A 3 -10.38 14.01 2.84
N HIS A 4 -10.30 13.81 4.14
CA HIS A 4 -9.89 12.52 4.72
C HIS A 4 -11.10 11.74 5.22
N THR A 5 -11.18 10.45 4.87
CA THR A 5 -12.20 9.52 5.39
C THR A 5 -11.58 8.20 5.83
N GLY A 6 -12.23 7.57 6.82
CA GLY A 6 -11.84 6.24 7.27
C GLY A 6 -10.70 6.25 8.29
N LYS A 7 -9.76 5.33 8.12
CA LYS A 7 -8.69 5.08 9.08
C LYS A 7 -7.68 6.22 9.12
N TYR A 8 -7.41 6.74 10.30
CA TYR A 8 -6.34 7.72 10.54
C TYR A 8 -5.48 7.26 11.71
N TRP A 9 -4.16 7.43 11.56
CA TRP A 9 -3.22 6.80 12.52
C TRP A 9 -3.23 7.49 13.87
N MET A 10 -3.00 8.80 13.91
CA MET A 10 -2.86 9.58 15.14
C MET A 10 -3.04 11.08 14.86
N GLY A 11 -3.62 11.82 15.82
CA GLY A 11 -3.89 13.25 15.70
C GLY A 11 -5.20 13.52 14.97
N HIS A 12 -5.27 14.66 14.29
CA HIS A 12 -6.45 15.09 13.54
C HIS A 12 -6.10 15.42 12.10
N PRO A 13 -6.86 14.98 11.08
CA PRO A 13 -6.54 15.21 9.67
C PRO A 13 -6.35 16.68 9.29
N ASN A 14 -7.11 17.60 9.90
CA ASN A 14 -6.97 19.03 9.63
C ASN A 14 -5.62 19.63 10.05
N GLN A 15 -4.89 18.98 10.95
CA GLN A 15 -3.56 19.42 11.38
C GLN A 15 -2.48 19.13 10.33
N VAL A 16 -2.79 18.30 9.34
CA VAL A 16 -1.87 17.88 8.26
C VAL A 16 -2.36 18.28 6.87
N GLY A 17 -3.23 19.31 6.78
CA GLY A 17 -3.61 19.92 5.51
C GLY A 17 -4.93 19.44 4.90
N PHE A 18 -5.70 18.56 5.56
CA PHE A 18 -7.06 18.27 5.11
C PHE A 18 -8.02 19.41 5.49
N THR A 19 -8.80 19.88 4.51
CA THR A 19 -9.81 20.95 4.72
C THR A 19 -11.09 20.41 5.33
N ASP A 20 -11.38 19.15 5.10
CA ASP A 20 -12.58 18.44 5.55
C ASP A 20 -12.20 17.04 6.05
N ASP A 21 -12.92 16.53 7.04
CA ASP A 21 -12.77 15.19 7.59
C ASP A 21 -14.09 14.64 8.17
N MET A 22 -14.08 13.41 8.64
CA MET A 22 -15.25 12.78 9.27
C MET A 22 -15.36 13.07 10.78
N GLY A 23 -14.55 13.98 11.32
CA GLY A 23 -14.38 14.20 12.75
C GLY A 23 -13.50 13.14 13.42
N PRO A 24 -13.41 13.12 14.76
CA PRO A 24 -12.53 12.18 15.46
C PRO A 24 -12.80 10.73 15.04
N THR A 25 -11.83 10.15 14.37
CA THR A 25 -11.87 8.76 13.93
C THR A 25 -10.87 7.98 14.76
N GLY A 26 -11.34 6.96 15.51
CA GLY A 26 -10.41 6.08 16.23
C GLY A 26 -9.53 5.29 15.25
N ARG A 27 -8.31 4.93 15.68
CA ARG A 27 -7.36 4.13 14.90
C ARG A 27 -7.97 2.81 14.38
N HIS A 28 -8.84 2.18 15.19
CA HIS A 28 -9.45 0.88 14.92
C HIS A 28 -10.97 0.86 15.12
N GLY A 29 -11.64 2.02 15.01
CA GLY A 29 -13.08 2.06 15.26
C GLY A 29 -13.69 3.45 15.11
N GLY A 30 -14.79 3.69 15.84
CA GLY A 30 -15.49 4.96 15.83
C GLY A 30 -16.14 5.29 14.49
N LYS A 31 -16.22 6.59 14.19
CA LYS A 31 -16.83 7.08 12.94
C LYS A 31 -16.13 6.56 11.68
N ALA A 32 -14.83 6.25 11.75
CA ALA A 32 -14.06 5.74 10.65
C ALA A 32 -14.59 4.39 10.10
N LEU A 33 -15.20 3.55 10.95
CA LEU A 33 -15.83 2.30 10.53
C LEU A 33 -17.06 2.51 9.65
N SER A 34 -17.71 3.67 9.70
CA SER A 34 -18.96 3.90 8.99
C SER A 34 -18.77 4.08 7.48
N ILE A 35 -17.63 4.62 7.06
CA ILE A 35 -17.36 4.83 5.62
C ILE A 35 -17.23 3.47 4.91
N GLY A 36 -17.92 3.31 3.79
CA GLY A 36 -18.01 2.05 3.05
C GLY A 36 -18.92 0.99 3.69
N ARG A 37 -19.07 0.98 5.02
CA ARG A 37 -19.94 -0.01 5.72
C ARG A 37 -21.38 0.47 5.89
N LYS A 38 -21.59 1.74 6.15
CA LYS A 38 -22.91 2.34 6.33
C LYS A 38 -23.29 3.28 5.20
N SER A 39 -22.35 4.08 4.75
CA SER A 39 -22.61 5.08 3.72
C SER A 39 -21.30 5.61 3.11
N MET A 40 -21.35 5.93 1.83
CA MET A 40 -20.33 6.69 1.09
C MET A 40 -20.69 8.20 1.00
N LYS A 41 -21.84 8.59 1.56
CA LYS A 41 -22.38 9.96 1.47
C LYS A 41 -21.39 11.06 1.83
N PRO A 42 -20.54 10.96 2.87
CA PRO A 42 -19.56 12.01 3.19
C PRO A 42 -18.63 12.36 2.01
N ILE A 43 -18.26 11.38 1.20
CA ILE A 43 -17.43 11.59 -0.01
C ILE A 43 -18.26 12.31 -1.08
N TYR A 44 -19.51 11.88 -1.27
CA TYR A 44 -20.36 12.45 -2.32
C TYR A 44 -20.74 13.90 -2.03
N ASP A 45 -21.09 14.22 -0.78
CA ASP A 45 -21.38 15.58 -0.34
C ASP A 45 -20.16 16.50 -0.49
N PHE A 46 -18.96 15.98 -0.17
CA PHE A 46 -17.72 16.73 -0.35
C PHE A 46 -17.43 17.05 -1.82
N ILE A 47 -17.62 16.07 -2.72
CA ILE A 47 -17.44 16.29 -4.15
C ILE A 47 -18.42 17.33 -4.66
N ASP A 48 -19.71 17.26 -4.24
CA ASP A 48 -20.73 18.26 -4.60
C ASP A 48 -20.34 19.66 -4.11
N LYS A 49 -19.86 19.77 -2.86
CA LYS A 49 -19.35 21.02 -2.29
C LYS A 49 -18.16 21.58 -3.10
N ALA A 50 -17.24 20.72 -3.51
CA ALA A 50 -16.10 21.15 -4.32
C ALA A 50 -16.53 21.65 -5.72
N GLN A 51 -17.47 20.95 -6.37
CA GLN A 51 -18.04 21.36 -7.65
C GLN A 51 -18.79 22.71 -7.54
N GLN A 52 -19.62 22.90 -6.52
CA GLN A 52 -20.33 24.16 -6.27
C GLN A 52 -19.39 25.35 -6.05
N GLN A 53 -18.19 25.09 -5.51
CA GLN A 53 -17.16 26.12 -5.30
C GLN A 53 -16.16 26.22 -6.48
N GLU A 54 -16.38 25.46 -7.53
CA GLU A 54 -15.48 25.38 -8.71
C GLU A 54 -14.02 25.09 -8.33
N LYS A 55 -13.83 24.25 -7.28
CA LYS A 55 -12.50 23.89 -6.76
C LYS A 55 -12.14 22.45 -7.10
N PRO A 56 -10.87 22.17 -7.44
CA PRO A 56 -10.37 20.82 -7.53
C PRO A 56 -10.47 20.14 -6.16
N PHE A 57 -10.64 18.82 -6.17
CA PHE A 57 -10.75 18.02 -4.94
C PHE A 57 -9.71 16.91 -4.89
N PHE A 58 -9.32 16.58 -3.65
CA PHE A 58 -8.57 15.38 -3.31
C PHE A 58 -9.33 14.64 -2.21
N VAL A 59 -9.60 13.35 -2.42
CA VAL A 59 -10.27 12.49 -1.44
C VAL A 59 -9.32 11.35 -1.05
N TRP A 60 -9.03 11.25 0.24
CA TRP A 60 -8.39 10.08 0.81
C TRP A 60 -9.46 9.14 1.35
N TYR A 61 -9.80 8.11 0.57
CA TYR A 61 -10.73 7.06 0.98
C TYR A 61 -9.95 5.90 1.60
N ALA A 62 -9.88 5.83 2.93
CA ALA A 62 -9.21 4.79 3.70
C ALA A 62 -10.20 3.97 4.54
N PRO A 63 -11.07 3.15 3.91
CA PRO A 63 -12.04 2.35 4.65
C PRO A 63 -11.35 1.34 5.55
N PHE A 64 -12.09 0.84 6.57
CA PHE A 64 -11.63 -0.32 7.33
C PHE A 64 -11.86 -1.65 6.58
N LEU A 65 -12.55 -1.64 5.45
CA LEU A 65 -12.69 -2.82 4.60
C LEU A 65 -11.34 -3.13 3.93
N PRO A 66 -10.92 -4.40 3.89
CA PRO A 66 -11.52 -5.61 4.43
C PRO A 66 -11.08 -5.95 5.87
N HIS A 67 -10.44 -5.04 6.62
CA HIS A 67 -9.95 -5.25 7.98
C HIS A 67 -11.08 -5.61 8.97
N THR A 68 -10.74 -6.23 10.10
CA THR A 68 -11.67 -6.51 11.20
C THR A 68 -12.44 -5.27 11.68
N PRO A 69 -13.68 -5.45 12.21
CA PRO A 69 -14.40 -6.72 12.42
C PRO A 69 -14.88 -7.34 11.11
N HIS A 70 -14.72 -8.66 10.97
CA HIS A 70 -15.22 -9.39 9.80
C HIS A 70 -16.71 -9.70 9.98
N ASN A 71 -17.54 -8.76 9.58
CA ASN A 71 -19.00 -8.79 9.67
C ASN A 71 -19.64 -8.40 8.33
N PRO A 72 -19.33 -9.15 7.25
CA PRO A 72 -19.90 -8.86 5.93
C PRO A 72 -21.41 -9.04 5.97
N PRO A 73 -22.16 -8.38 5.09
CA PRO A 73 -23.59 -8.66 4.88
C PRO A 73 -23.81 -10.14 4.51
N ASP A 74 -24.90 -10.74 5.00
CA ASP A 74 -25.22 -12.15 4.74
C ASP A 74 -25.34 -12.46 3.25
N ARG A 75 -25.82 -11.52 2.43
CA ARG A 75 -25.89 -11.68 0.97
C ARG A 75 -24.53 -11.93 0.33
N LEU A 76 -23.47 -11.36 0.87
CA LEU A 76 -22.10 -11.58 0.40
C LEU A 76 -21.53 -12.87 1.00
N LEU A 77 -21.72 -13.08 2.30
CA LEU A 77 -21.21 -14.28 2.97
C LEU A 77 -21.72 -15.57 2.34
N ARG A 78 -23.00 -15.60 1.92
CA ARG A 78 -23.59 -16.78 1.24
C ARG A 78 -22.90 -17.18 -0.05
N LYS A 79 -22.25 -16.24 -0.76
CA LYS A 79 -21.49 -16.53 -1.99
C LYS A 79 -20.25 -17.39 -1.72
N TYR A 80 -19.77 -17.39 -0.48
CA TYR A 80 -18.56 -18.11 -0.05
C TYR A 80 -18.89 -19.30 0.86
N ALA A 81 -20.09 -19.84 0.81
CA ALA A 81 -20.54 -20.95 1.64
C ALA A 81 -19.68 -22.22 1.46
N GLU A 82 -19.13 -22.44 0.25
CA GLU A 82 -18.29 -23.59 -0.09
C GLU A 82 -16.83 -23.45 0.40
N VAL A 83 -16.44 -22.28 0.92
CA VAL A 83 -15.10 -22.07 1.44
C VAL A 83 -14.95 -22.77 2.78
N LYS A 84 -14.13 -23.82 2.84
CA LYS A 84 -13.96 -24.70 4.01
C LYS A 84 -13.59 -23.96 5.31
N ASN A 85 -12.76 -22.90 5.20
CA ASN A 85 -12.38 -22.10 6.37
C ASN A 85 -13.34 -20.91 6.54
N PRO A 86 -14.16 -20.88 7.61
CA PRO A 86 -15.13 -19.79 7.81
C PRO A 86 -14.49 -18.40 7.95
N GLY A 87 -13.26 -18.32 8.47
CA GLY A 87 -12.51 -17.06 8.55
C GLY A 87 -12.14 -16.54 7.17
N ASN A 88 -11.71 -17.43 6.27
CA ASN A 88 -11.42 -17.08 4.88
C ASN A 88 -12.70 -16.70 4.13
N ALA A 89 -13.82 -17.41 4.32
CA ALA A 89 -15.11 -17.07 3.74
C ALA A 89 -15.54 -15.65 4.11
N LYS A 90 -15.46 -15.30 5.41
CA LYS A 90 -15.76 -13.94 5.88
C LYS A 90 -14.82 -12.91 5.26
N TYR A 91 -13.53 -13.19 5.21
CA TYR A 91 -12.55 -12.25 4.64
C TYR A 91 -12.77 -12.01 3.15
N LEU A 92 -13.06 -13.05 2.35
CA LEU A 92 -13.39 -12.92 0.94
C LEU A 92 -14.65 -12.08 0.75
N ALA A 93 -15.69 -12.30 1.56
CA ALA A 93 -16.90 -11.48 1.55
C ALA A 93 -16.64 -10.02 1.94
N MET A 94 -15.65 -9.74 2.82
CA MET A 94 -15.22 -8.38 3.15
C MET A 94 -14.48 -7.71 1.98
N ILE A 95 -13.69 -8.48 1.21
CA ILE A 95 -13.02 -7.98 -0.01
C ILE A 95 -14.08 -7.60 -1.06
N GLU A 96 -15.07 -8.47 -1.29
CA GLU A 96 -16.16 -8.18 -2.22
C GLU A 96 -16.97 -6.95 -1.78
N TRP A 97 -17.16 -6.79 -0.47
CA TRP A 97 -17.81 -5.57 0.04
C TRP A 97 -17.00 -4.30 -0.24
N LEU A 98 -15.68 -4.36 -0.09
CA LEU A 98 -14.80 -3.25 -0.49
C LEU A 98 -14.94 -2.95 -1.99
N ASP A 99 -14.94 -3.99 -2.83
CA ASP A 99 -15.10 -3.83 -4.28
C ASP A 99 -16.42 -3.16 -4.66
N GLU A 100 -17.53 -3.55 -4.01
CA GLU A 100 -18.82 -2.88 -4.18
C GLU A 100 -18.75 -1.38 -3.87
N THR A 101 -18.04 -0.98 -2.78
CA THR A 101 -17.90 0.45 -2.45
C THR A 101 -17.03 1.20 -3.46
N CYS A 102 -16.02 0.54 -4.01
CA CYS A 102 -15.23 1.09 -5.11
C CYS A 102 -16.07 1.28 -6.37
N GLY A 103 -16.88 0.28 -6.74
CA GLY A 103 -17.81 0.35 -7.87
C GLY A 103 -18.85 1.46 -7.71
N GLU A 104 -19.38 1.63 -6.48
CA GLU A 104 -20.32 2.71 -6.15
C GLU A 104 -19.64 4.07 -6.33
N LEU A 105 -18.41 4.25 -5.81
CA LEU A 105 -17.64 5.49 -5.96
C LEU A 105 -17.42 5.82 -7.44
N MET A 106 -16.96 4.86 -8.25
CA MET A 106 -16.75 5.04 -9.70
C MET A 106 -18.04 5.45 -10.42
N SER A 107 -19.16 4.82 -10.06
CA SER A 107 -20.48 5.18 -10.60
C SER A 107 -20.90 6.60 -10.24
N GLN A 108 -20.63 7.03 -9.01
CA GLN A 108 -20.94 8.39 -8.56
C GLN A 108 -20.06 9.45 -9.23
N LEU A 109 -18.77 9.20 -9.41
CA LEU A 109 -17.89 10.09 -10.19
C LEU A 109 -18.42 10.31 -11.62
N LYS A 110 -18.89 9.24 -12.26
CA LYS A 110 -19.50 9.32 -13.58
C LYS A 110 -20.81 10.12 -13.56
N LYS A 111 -21.72 9.84 -12.60
CA LYS A 111 -23.01 10.56 -12.46
C LYS A 111 -22.82 12.06 -12.21
N LYS A 112 -21.77 12.43 -11.49
CA LYS A 112 -21.41 13.83 -11.20
C LYS A 112 -20.66 14.51 -12.35
N GLY A 113 -20.36 13.80 -13.44
CA GLY A 113 -19.66 14.34 -14.61
C GLY A 113 -18.20 14.67 -14.36
N VAL A 114 -17.56 14.11 -13.33
CA VAL A 114 -16.17 14.41 -12.98
C VAL A 114 -15.19 13.26 -13.28
N ALA A 115 -15.70 12.09 -13.69
CA ALA A 115 -14.88 10.89 -13.86
C ALA A 115 -13.71 11.10 -14.84
N ASP A 116 -13.92 11.77 -15.96
CA ASP A 116 -12.90 11.98 -17.01
C ASP A 116 -11.77 12.93 -16.57
N ASN A 117 -12.03 13.75 -15.56
CA ASN A 117 -11.04 14.66 -14.96
C ASN A 117 -10.64 14.24 -13.53
N THR A 118 -10.76 12.97 -13.19
CA THR A 118 -10.38 12.44 -11.87
C THR A 118 -9.40 11.29 -12.04
N LEU A 119 -8.20 11.44 -11.46
CA LEU A 119 -7.29 10.33 -11.25
C LEU A 119 -7.75 9.53 -10.02
N VAL A 120 -8.06 8.27 -10.23
CA VAL A 120 -8.34 7.32 -9.15
C VAL A 120 -7.14 6.40 -8.96
N LEU A 121 -6.55 6.40 -7.76
CA LEU A 121 -5.49 5.48 -7.36
C LEU A 121 -6.05 4.50 -6.34
N TYR A 122 -5.96 3.21 -6.63
CA TYR A 122 -6.26 2.14 -5.68
C TYR A 122 -4.97 1.46 -5.24
N LEU A 123 -4.80 1.34 -3.92
CA LEU A 123 -3.66 0.65 -3.31
C LEU A 123 -4.15 -0.16 -2.11
N ALA A 124 -3.49 -1.29 -1.83
CA ALA A 124 -3.59 -1.94 -0.53
C ALA A 124 -2.33 -1.59 0.30
N ASP A 125 -2.49 -1.43 1.61
CA ASP A 125 -1.40 -1.03 2.51
C ASP A 125 -0.38 -2.15 2.73
N ASN A 126 -0.84 -3.40 2.77
CA ASN A 126 -0.01 -4.60 2.90
C ASN A 126 -0.74 -5.84 2.39
N GLY A 127 0.01 -6.89 2.15
CA GLY A 127 -0.54 -8.19 1.87
C GLY A 127 -1.13 -8.89 3.12
N TRP A 128 -1.72 -10.06 2.91
CA TRP A 128 -2.40 -10.85 3.92
C TRP A 128 -1.91 -12.31 3.90
N ASN A 129 -2.29 -13.09 4.94
CA ASN A 129 -1.92 -14.48 5.11
C ASN A 129 -0.52 -14.68 5.74
N GLU A 130 -0.02 -15.90 5.72
CA GLU A 130 1.30 -16.26 6.25
C GLU A 130 2.40 -15.46 5.53
N TYR A 131 3.36 -14.95 6.26
CA TYR A 131 4.36 -14.00 5.76
C TYR A 131 3.77 -12.75 5.07
N GLY A 132 2.53 -12.38 5.43
CA GLY A 132 1.88 -11.16 4.96
C GLY A 132 2.36 -9.93 5.72
N LYS A 133 1.44 -9.22 6.39
CA LYS A 133 1.76 -7.98 7.14
C LYS A 133 2.96 -8.16 8.07
N ALA A 134 3.86 -7.16 8.08
CA ALA A 134 5.09 -7.11 8.86
C ALA A 134 6.22 -8.07 8.42
N HIS A 135 6.12 -8.64 7.22
CA HIS A 135 7.19 -9.44 6.63
C HIS A 135 7.74 -8.81 5.34
N PRO A 136 9.03 -9.03 5.01
CA PRO A 136 9.66 -8.46 3.83
C PRO A 136 9.34 -9.21 2.53
N TYR A 137 8.62 -10.32 2.61
CA TYR A 137 8.35 -11.21 1.47
C TYR A 137 7.18 -10.73 0.61
N GLU A 138 7.07 -11.29 -0.61
CA GLU A 138 6.05 -10.91 -1.60
C GLU A 138 4.63 -10.95 -1.04
N ASN A 139 4.29 -11.96 -0.20
CA ASN A 139 3.00 -12.03 0.46
C ASN A 139 2.68 -10.82 1.35
N GLY A 140 3.69 -10.08 1.81
CA GLY A 140 3.54 -8.90 2.65
C GLY A 140 3.67 -7.58 1.88
N VAL A 141 4.64 -7.49 0.97
CA VAL A 141 5.04 -6.23 0.35
C VAL A 141 4.45 -6.03 -1.04
N ARG A 142 4.11 -7.10 -1.77
CA ARG A 142 3.49 -6.99 -3.08
C ARG A 142 1.99 -6.82 -2.96
N THR A 143 1.51 -5.66 -3.34
CA THR A 143 0.09 -5.30 -3.30
C THR A 143 -0.35 -4.71 -4.64
N PRO A 144 -1.66 -4.75 -4.96
CA PRO A 144 -2.15 -4.13 -6.18
C PRO A 144 -1.96 -2.62 -6.15
N VAL A 145 -1.54 -2.06 -7.29
CA VAL A 145 -1.54 -0.63 -7.58
C VAL A 145 -2.31 -0.43 -8.88
N ILE A 146 -3.45 0.25 -8.80
CA ILE A 146 -4.29 0.51 -9.98
C ILE A 146 -4.43 2.02 -10.13
N ALA A 147 -4.09 2.54 -11.32
CA ALA A 147 -4.30 3.93 -11.69
C ALA A 147 -5.34 3.99 -12.82
N HIS A 148 -6.42 4.73 -12.58
CA HIS A 148 -7.49 4.93 -13.55
C HIS A 148 -7.72 6.42 -13.79
N TRP A 149 -7.56 6.85 -15.04
CA TRP A 149 -7.84 8.22 -15.48
C TRP A 149 -8.28 8.19 -16.93
N PRO A 150 -9.59 8.19 -17.20
CA PRO A 150 -10.11 8.15 -18.56
C PRO A 150 -9.49 9.24 -19.46
N GLY A 151 -9.15 8.86 -20.69
CA GLY A 151 -8.54 9.79 -21.65
C GLY A 151 -7.08 10.19 -21.38
N LYS A 152 -6.51 9.85 -20.22
CA LYS A 152 -5.12 10.13 -19.84
C LYS A 152 -4.27 8.88 -19.71
N ILE A 153 -4.84 7.80 -19.18
CA ILE A 153 -4.15 6.52 -18.99
C ILE A 153 -4.80 5.48 -19.89
N LYS A 154 -4.02 4.89 -20.80
CA LYS A 154 -4.49 3.77 -21.63
C LYS A 154 -4.59 2.50 -20.76
N PRO A 155 -5.67 1.70 -20.88
CA PRO A 155 -5.79 0.43 -20.17
C PRO A 155 -4.62 -0.50 -20.50
N ARG A 156 -3.99 -1.04 -19.47
CA ARG A 156 -2.92 -2.04 -19.60
C ARG A 156 -2.76 -2.80 -18.28
N LYS A 157 -2.20 -3.98 -18.34
CA LYS A 157 -1.66 -4.71 -17.22
C LYS A 157 -0.14 -4.71 -17.35
N ASP A 158 0.55 -4.34 -16.27
CA ASP A 158 2.00 -4.31 -16.23
C ASP A 158 2.47 -5.22 -15.09
N GLU A 159 3.28 -6.21 -15.42
CA GLU A 159 3.77 -7.22 -14.47
C GLU A 159 5.27 -7.08 -14.20
N HIS A 160 5.95 -6.15 -14.87
CA HIS A 160 7.42 -6.07 -14.86
C HIS A 160 7.96 -4.76 -14.31
N GLN A 161 7.21 -3.68 -14.38
CA GLN A 161 7.68 -2.38 -13.90
C GLN A 161 7.66 -2.33 -12.37
N LEU A 162 8.77 -1.85 -11.80
CA LEU A 162 8.90 -1.65 -10.36
C LEU A 162 8.21 -0.36 -9.94
N VAL A 163 7.13 -0.47 -9.19
CA VAL A 163 6.39 0.66 -8.61
C VAL A 163 6.24 0.48 -7.10
N SER A 164 6.10 1.59 -6.37
CA SER A 164 6.04 1.56 -4.91
C SER A 164 5.10 2.64 -4.36
N ASN A 165 4.73 2.51 -3.09
CA ASN A 165 3.93 3.51 -2.37
C ASN A 165 4.58 4.90 -2.32
N ILE A 166 5.92 5.01 -2.39
CA ILE A 166 6.62 6.29 -2.46
C ILE A 166 6.28 7.09 -3.74
N ASP A 167 5.77 6.43 -4.77
CA ASP A 167 5.40 7.02 -6.06
C ASP A 167 4.05 7.74 -6.02
N VAL A 168 3.25 7.48 -5.00
CA VAL A 168 1.89 8.00 -4.87
C VAL A 168 1.89 9.52 -4.73
N VAL A 169 2.73 10.05 -3.84
CA VAL A 169 2.78 11.49 -3.57
C VAL A 169 3.21 12.31 -4.79
N PRO A 170 4.35 12.02 -5.46
CA PRO A 170 4.73 12.75 -6.68
C PRO A 170 3.70 12.61 -7.80
N THR A 171 3.00 11.48 -7.89
CA THR A 171 1.93 11.28 -8.88
C THR A 171 0.73 12.18 -8.59
N ILE A 172 0.25 12.23 -7.33
CA ILE A 172 -0.87 13.09 -6.93
C ILE A 172 -0.54 14.56 -7.14
N LEU A 173 0.63 15.01 -6.70
CA LEU A 173 1.08 16.40 -6.87
C LEU A 173 1.09 16.79 -8.34
N THR A 174 1.69 15.94 -9.19
CA THR A 174 1.73 16.20 -10.64
C THR A 174 0.31 16.25 -11.25
N ALA A 175 -0.55 15.31 -10.88
CA ALA A 175 -1.94 15.29 -11.35
C ALA A 175 -2.73 16.54 -10.93
N ALA A 176 -2.41 17.10 -9.76
CA ALA A 176 -2.97 18.34 -9.25
C ALA A 176 -2.30 19.63 -9.83
N GLY A 177 -1.34 19.50 -10.76
CA GLY A 177 -0.61 20.63 -11.32
C GLY A 177 0.45 21.23 -10.38
N VAL A 178 0.79 20.54 -9.30
CA VAL A 178 1.80 20.95 -8.33
C VAL A 178 3.13 20.28 -8.63
N LYS A 179 4.20 21.04 -8.74
CA LYS A 179 5.55 20.48 -8.96
C LYS A 179 6.01 19.72 -7.70
N PRO A 180 6.30 18.42 -7.81
CA PRO A 180 6.82 17.65 -6.66
C PRO A 180 8.17 18.21 -6.20
N PRO A 181 8.42 18.31 -4.89
CA PRO A 181 9.75 18.62 -4.36
C PRO A 181 10.79 17.61 -4.86
N PRO A 182 12.00 18.06 -5.23
CA PRO A 182 13.05 17.17 -5.74
C PRO A 182 13.58 16.17 -4.69
N SER A 183 13.29 16.41 -3.42
CA SER A 183 13.64 15.51 -2.32
C SER A 183 12.73 14.29 -2.18
N LEU A 184 11.62 14.21 -2.91
CA LEU A 184 10.76 13.03 -2.90
C LEU A 184 11.45 11.87 -3.64
N PRO A 185 11.60 10.69 -3.00
CA PRO A 185 12.34 9.57 -3.59
C PRO A 185 11.56 8.81 -4.67
N GLY A 186 10.24 9.05 -4.77
CA GLY A 186 9.36 8.37 -5.71
C GLY A 186 9.38 8.97 -7.11
N VAL A 187 8.83 8.23 -8.08
CA VAL A 187 8.61 8.71 -9.45
C VAL A 187 7.12 8.96 -9.70
N ASN A 188 6.82 9.89 -10.59
CA ASN A 188 5.45 10.07 -11.05
C ASN A 188 5.01 8.88 -11.91
N LEU A 189 4.02 8.11 -11.49
CA LEU A 189 3.48 6.95 -12.20
C LEU A 189 2.86 7.29 -13.57
N LEU A 190 2.51 8.55 -13.80
CA LEU A 190 2.03 9.03 -15.11
C LEU A 190 3.17 9.22 -16.13
N ASN A 191 4.42 9.31 -15.67
CA ASN A 191 5.60 9.38 -16.51
C ASN A 191 6.14 7.96 -16.78
N GLN A 192 5.67 7.35 -17.88
CA GLN A 192 6.01 5.99 -18.27
C GLN A 192 7.52 5.79 -18.47
N GLN A 193 8.23 6.80 -18.97
CA GLN A 193 9.67 6.72 -19.17
C GLN A 193 10.41 6.66 -17.82
N ALA A 194 10.04 7.49 -16.86
CA ALA A 194 10.65 7.48 -15.52
C ALA A 194 10.39 6.15 -14.79
N VAL A 195 9.18 5.58 -14.94
CA VAL A 195 8.86 4.26 -14.38
C VAL A 195 9.70 3.17 -15.04
N ALA A 196 9.82 3.17 -16.38
CA ALA A 196 10.59 2.18 -17.13
C ALA A 196 12.10 2.26 -16.86
N GLN A 197 12.62 3.43 -16.49
CA GLN A 197 14.03 3.63 -16.14
C GLN A 197 14.38 3.20 -14.72
N ARG A 198 13.39 2.85 -13.89
CA ARG A 198 13.68 2.32 -12.55
C ARG A 198 14.15 0.88 -12.63
N GLU A 199 15.44 0.68 -12.38
CA GLU A 199 16.06 -0.64 -12.38
C GLU A 199 16.02 -1.32 -11.00
N THR A 200 15.88 -0.52 -9.92
CA THR A 200 16.00 -1.01 -8.55
C THR A 200 14.90 -0.44 -7.68
N LEU A 201 14.34 -1.29 -6.83
CA LEU A 201 13.41 -0.92 -5.77
C LEU A 201 13.97 -1.37 -4.43
N PHE A 202 14.04 -0.43 -3.47
CA PHE A 202 14.46 -0.70 -2.10
C PHE A 202 13.24 -0.77 -1.18
N LEU A 203 13.32 -1.67 -0.19
CA LEU A 203 12.30 -1.84 0.83
C LEU A 203 12.97 -1.94 2.20
N SER A 204 12.30 -1.42 3.21
CA SER A 204 12.67 -1.59 4.61
C SER A 204 11.50 -2.14 5.41
N ASN A 205 11.78 -3.14 6.23
CA ASN A 205 10.79 -3.67 7.15
C ASN A 205 11.17 -3.24 8.57
N PHE A 206 10.26 -2.50 9.21
CA PHE A 206 10.46 -1.95 10.55
C PHE A 206 9.63 -2.67 11.59
N ALA A 207 10.05 -2.55 12.83
CA ALA A 207 9.23 -2.93 13.98
C ALA A 207 7.90 -2.17 13.96
N HIS A 208 6.82 -2.85 14.33
CA HIS A 208 5.49 -2.24 14.36
C HIS A 208 5.42 -1.04 15.31
N ASN A 209 6.08 -1.14 16.45
CA ASN A 209 6.25 -0.01 17.38
C ASN A 209 7.62 0.61 17.17
N MET A 210 7.63 1.90 16.93
CA MET A 210 8.86 2.66 16.74
C MET A 210 9.71 2.65 18.04
N VAL A 211 10.99 2.30 17.89
CA VAL A 211 11.95 2.30 19.01
C VAL A 211 12.51 3.70 19.26
N SER A 212 12.79 4.43 18.17
CA SER A 212 13.31 5.80 18.21
C SER A 212 12.71 6.61 17.07
N ALA A 213 12.34 7.86 17.33
CA ALA A 213 11.83 8.78 16.32
C ALA A 213 12.94 9.44 15.48
N THR A 214 14.15 9.50 16.02
CA THR A 214 15.31 10.17 15.40
C THR A 214 16.33 9.21 14.82
N GLU A 215 16.28 7.94 15.20
CA GLU A 215 17.19 6.88 14.78
C GLU A 215 16.38 5.70 14.22
N PRO A 216 15.87 5.82 12.98
CA PRO A 216 14.96 4.82 12.40
C PRO A 216 15.58 3.43 12.28
N GLU A 217 16.92 3.34 12.12
CA GLU A 217 17.67 2.08 12.08
C GLU A 217 17.45 1.22 13.33
N LYS A 218 17.20 1.84 14.50
CA LYS A 218 16.88 1.11 15.75
C LYS A 218 15.56 0.34 15.69
N SER A 219 14.72 0.64 14.71
CA SER A 219 13.46 -0.04 14.48
C SER A 219 13.51 -1.02 13.30
N LEU A 220 14.66 -1.12 12.61
CA LEU A 220 14.81 -1.86 11.37
C LEU A 220 15.02 -3.35 11.60
N TRP A 221 14.28 -4.18 10.88
CA TRP A 221 14.43 -5.64 10.86
C TRP A 221 15.13 -6.15 9.61
N THR A 222 14.75 -5.63 8.45
CA THR A 222 15.33 -6.02 7.17
C THR A 222 15.44 -4.85 6.22
N GLN A 223 16.42 -4.93 5.35
CA GLN A 223 16.47 -4.18 4.10
C GLN A 223 16.36 -5.15 2.94
N SER A 224 15.69 -4.75 1.87
CA SER A 224 15.55 -5.57 0.69
C SER A 224 15.78 -4.74 -0.56
N CYS A 225 16.28 -5.41 -1.60
CA CYS A 225 16.50 -4.82 -2.91
C CYS A 225 15.92 -5.75 -3.97
N ILE A 226 15.11 -5.17 -4.88
CA ILE A 226 14.57 -5.87 -6.04
C ILE A 226 15.20 -5.26 -7.29
N THR A 227 15.80 -6.09 -8.15
CA THR A 227 16.35 -5.67 -9.43
C THR A 227 16.18 -6.80 -10.47
N GLY A 228 15.57 -6.49 -11.61
CA GLY A 228 15.19 -7.53 -12.57
C GLY A 228 14.33 -8.60 -11.91
N LYS A 229 14.77 -9.86 -12.00
CA LYS A 229 14.10 -11.00 -11.37
C LYS A 229 14.54 -11.27 -9.92
N TRP A 230 15.61 -10.62 -9.46
CA TRP A 230 16.24 -10.93 -8.19
C TRP A 230 15.68 -10.06 -7.06
N LYS A 231 15.44 -10.70 -5.92
CA LYS A 231 15.17 -10.03 -4.65
C LYS A 231 16.09 -10.54 -3.58
N LEU A 232 16.85 -9.64 -2.97
CA LEU A 232 17.64 -9.92 -1.78
C LEU A 232 16.91 -9.38 -0.55
N VAL A 233 16.75 -10.23 0.46
CA VAL A 233 16.34 -9.85 1.82
C VAL A 233 17.55 -9.97 2.73
N ALA A 234 18.01 -8.84 3.27
CA ALA A 234 19.11 -8.77 4.21
C ALA A 234 18.55 -8.50 5.62
N TRP A 235 18.74 -9.43 6.52
CA TRP A 235 18.32 -9.33 7.92
C TRP A 235 19.37 -8.57 8.73
N ILE A 236 18.91 -7.63 9.57
CA ILE A 236 19.79 -6.84 10.43
C ILE A 236 20.39 -7.75 11.51
N LYS A 237 21.71 -7.66 11.70
CA LYS A 237 22.45 -8.48 12.68
C LYS A 237 22.00 -8.22 14.12
N ASN A 238 21.70 -6.95 14.45
CA ASN A 238 21.25 -6.52 15.77
C ASN A 238 19.82 -6.00 15.68
N PRO A 239 18.81 -6.89 15.52
CA PRO A 239 17.43 -6.46 15.35
C PRO A 239 16.86 -5.83 16.63
N PRO A 240 15.80 -5.03 16.56
CA PRO A 240 15.14 -4.43 17.70
C PRO A 240 14.77 -5.47 18.78
N LYS A 241 15.12 -5.17 20.04
CA LYS A 241 14.77 -6.03 21.21
C LYS A 241 13.32 -5.80 21.64
N ILE A 242 12.38 -5.86 20.72
CA ILE A 242 10.94 -5.70 21.00
C ILE A 242 10.20 -6.93 20.48
N LYS A 243 9.10 -7.25 21.16
CA LYS A 243 8.27 -8.40 20.74
C LYS A 243 7.68 -8.12 19.35
N PRO A 244 7.92 -8.99 18.36
CA PRO A 244 7.32 -8.85 17.04
C PRO A 244 5.79 -8.86 17.13
N TRP A 245 5.15 -7.99 16.38
CA TRP A 245 3.69 -7.97 16.25
C TRP A 245 3.23 -9.11 15.34
N GLY A 246 2.13 -9.77 15.68
CA GLY A 246 1.51 -10.79 14.82
C GLY A 246 2.35 -12.02 14.53
N GLY A 247 3.36 -12.34 15.36
CA GLY A 247 4.28 -13.45 15.11
C GLY A 247 5.28 -13.19 13.97
N GLY A 248 5.31 -11.94 13.44
CA GLY A 248 6.14 -11.50 12.32
C GLY A 248 7.63 -11.49 12.60
N HIS A 249 8.42 -11.19 11.60
CA HIS A 249 9.89 -11.19 11.58
C HIS A 249 10.51 -12.59 11.66
N ARG A 250 9.93 -13.53 10.92
CA ARG A 250 10.51 -14.87 10.74
C ARG A 250 11.19 -14.95 9.38
N LYS A 251 12.42 -15.44 9.37
CA LYS A 251 13.13 -15.82 8.16
C LYS A 251 12.47 -17.03 7.54
N LYS A 252 12.22 -17.02 6.23
CA LYS A 252 11.67 -18.19 5.52
C LYS A 252 12.66 -19.37 5.52
N THR A 253 13.94 -19.08 5.34
CA THR A 253 14.98 -20.12 5.21
C THR A 253 15.93 -20.16 6.41
N GLY A 254 15.78 -19.27 7.39
CA GLY A 254 16.65 -19.18 8.56
C GLY A 254 17.96 -18.42 8.33
N ALA A 255 18.30 -18.09 7.09
CA ALA A 255 19.55 -17.38 6.75
C ALA A 255 19.44 -15.86 6.99
N ASP A 256 20.59 -15.20 7.18
CA ASP A 256 20.66 -13.74 7.31
C ASP A 256 20.53 -13.05 5.95
N LEU A 257 20.92 -13.72 4.89
CA LEU A 257 20.78 -13.29 3.49
C LEU A 257 19.93 -14.31 2.75
N GLU A 258 18.83 -13.84 2.19
CA GLU A 258 17.91 -14.68 1.40
C GLU A 258 17.75 -14.06 0.02
N LEU A 259 18.23 -14.78 -1.01
CA LEU A 259 18.11 -14.38 -2.40
C LEU A 259 17.07 -15.23 -3.11
N PHE A 260 16.14 -14.58 -3.79
CA PHE A 260 15.05 -15.23 -4.50
C PHE A 260 14.99 -14.80 -5.97
N ASP A 261 14.63 -15.73 -6.85
CA ASP A 261 14.26 -15.46 -8.24
C ASP A 261 12.74 -15.31 -8.33
N LEU A 262 12.25 -14.09 -8.32
CA LEU A 262 10.79 -13.80 -8.29
C LEU A 262 10.04 -14.26 -9.55
N HIS A 263 10.74 -14.48 -10.68
CA HIS A 263 10.12 -15.00 -11.90
C HIS A 263 9.89 -16.51 -11.82
N ALA A 264 10.88 -17.25 -11.32
CA ALA A 264 10.81 -18.71 -11.20
C ALA A 264 10.14 -19.15 -9.88
N ASP A 265 10.26 -18.36 -8.83
CA ASP A 265 9.75 -18.62 -7.47
C ASP A 265 9.08 -17.38 -6.86
N PRO A 266 7.89 -16.98 -7.34
CA PRO A 266 7.17 -15.81 -6.83
C PRO A 266 6.71 -15.97 -5.38
N HIS A 267 6.81 -17.17 -4.81
CA HIS A 267 6.49 -17.46 -3.41
C HIS A 267 7.72 -17.46 -2.50
N GLU A 268 8.91 -17.22 -3.03
CA GLU A 268 10.17 -17.11 -2.28
C GLU A 268 10.40 -18.33 -1.37
N THR A 269 10.30 -19.52 -1.95
CA THR A 269 10.43 -20.80 -1.22
C THR A 269 11.87 -21.31 -1.17
N LYS A 270 12.70 -20.93 -2.16
CA LYS A 270 14.08 -21.41 -2.32
C LYS A 270 15.10 -20.28 -2.22
N ASN A 271 15.89 -20.30 -1.16
CA ASN A 271 17.02 -19.36 -1.04
C ASN A 271 18.17 -19.75 -1.97
N LEU A 272 18.52 -18.85 -2.88
CA LEU A 272 19.59 -19.03 -3.89
C LEU A 272 20.90 -18.28 -3.52
N ALA A 273 21.01 -17.71 -2.32
CA ALA A 273 22.15 -16.89 -1.94
C ALA A 273 23.49 -17.61 -2.03
N GLN A 274 23.55 -18.90 -1.70
CA GLN A 274 24.76 -19.69 -1.82
C GLN A 274 25.12 -20.05 -3.28
N ALA A 275 24.13 -20.16 -4.15
CA ALA A 275 24.31 -20.50 -5.56
C ALA A 275 24.72 -19.27 -6.41
N HIS A 276 24.41 -18.05 -5.93
CA HIS A 276 24.65 -16.80 -6.66
C HIS A 276 25.29 -15.73 -5.76
N PRO A 277 26.50 -15.99 -5.21
CA PRO A 277 27.17 -15.05 -4.29
C PRO A 277 27.51 -13.71 -4.95
N GLU A 278 27.76 -13.69 -6.26
CA GLU A 278 27.99 -12.47 -7.03
C GLU A 278 26.77 -11.55 -7.08
N VAL A 279 25.58 -12.14 -7.25
CA VAL A 279 24.31 -11.40 -7.22
C VAL A 279 24.05 -10.84 -5.82
N VAL A 280 24.27 -11.65 -4.79
CA VAL A 280 24.16 -11.19 -3.38
C VAL A 280 25.05 -9.99 -3.13
N GLN A 281 26.33 -10.05 -3.58
CA GLN A 281 27.28 -8.95 -3.37
C GLN A 281 26.86 -7.67 -4.12
N ASP A 282 26.37 -7.77 -5.35
CA ASP A 282 25.86 -6.62 -6.10
C ASP A 282 24.68 -5.98 -5.38
N LEU A 283 23.69 -6.77 -4.97
CA LEU A 283 22.50 -6.26 -4.31
C LEU A 283 22.79 -5.69 -2.92
N LEU A 284 23.72 -6.27 -2.16
CA LEU A 284 24.19 -5.68 -0.89
C LEU A 284 24.89 -4.35 -1.12
N THR A 285 25.71 -4.24 -2.18
CA THR A 285 26.36 -2.97 -2.54
C THR A 285 25.32 -1.90 -2.85
N ARG A 286 24.26 -2.23 -3.57
CA ARG A 286 23.15 -1.32 -3.85
C ARG A 286 22.40 -0.90 -2.57
N ILE A 287 22.10 -1.85 -1.66
CA ILE A 287 21.45 -1.57 -0.37
C ILE A 287 22.31 -0.59 0.45
N ASN A 288 23.63 -0.87 0.57
CA ASN A 288 24.55 -0.02 1.32
C ASN A 288 24.73 1.37 0.69
N GLY A 289 24.65 1.46 -0.65
CA GLY A 289 24.68 2.75 -1.36
C GLY A 289 23.39 3.56 -1.17
N TRP A 290 22.25 2.88 -0.95
CA TRP A 290 20.97 3.55 -0.69
C TRP A 290 20.85 3.98 0.78
N TRP A 291 21.08 3.06 1.71
CA TRP A 291 21.05 3.33 3.16
C TRP A 291 21.90 2.31 3.90
N LYS A 292 23.11 2.71 4.25
CA LYS A 292 24.01 1.87 5.05
C LYS A 292 23.56 1.87 6.52
N VAL A 293 23.36 0.68 7.05
CA VAL A 293 23.10 0.44 8.48
C VAL A 293 24.20 -0.47 9.01
N ASP A 294 24.88 -0.03 10.11
CA ASP A 294 26.00 -0.74 10.73
C ASP A 294 25.55 -1.89 11.66
#